data_90ab442642534487b0f87694a0483d8b
#
_entry.id   90ab442642534487b0f87694a0483d8b
#
_cell.length_a   1.000
_cell.length_b   1.000
_cell.length_c   1.000
_cell.angle_alpha   90.00
_cell.angle_beta   90.00
_cell.angle_gamma   90.00
#
_symmetry.space_group_name_H-M   'P 1'
#
loop_
_entity.id
_entity.type
_entity.pdbx_description
1 polymer ?
#
loop_
_entity_poly.entity_id
_entity_poly.type
_entity_poly.pdbx_seq_one_letter_code
_entity_poly.pdbx_strand_id
1 'polypeptide(L)'
;EKVIVVGHSSAGHVLQMALPKVADKVEKVIFNNAWLLPDNKSQFDFVPDEIKSVMRQAAIESGTGAIPIDPQFVRHMLASEASDELYEELMTFLVEQPLIIMETPVQAKAFAEMKIPMVLLYCTKDVSVPPGAFLGMFKAWGDNPVVEVDCDHEGLFTAPEVYTEGLIKAINL
;
A
#
# COMPACT_ATOMS: atom_id res chain seq x y z
N GLU A 1 4.29 26.25 0.34
CA GLU A 1 5.12 25.23 -0.33
C GLU A 1 4.31 23.95 -0.43
N LYS A 2 4.35 23.28 -1.59
CA LYS A 2 3.66 22.01 -1.80
C LYS A 2 4.62 20.84 -1.51
N VAL A 3 4.06 19.67 -1.17
CA VAL A 3 4.80 18.46 -0.84
C VAL A 3 4.49 17.34 -1.83
N ILE A 4 5.44 16.42 -1.99
CA ILE A 4 5.23 15.13 -2.64
C ILE A 4 4.85 14.14 -1.53
N VAL A 5 3.76 13.42 -1.74
CA VAL A 5 3.26 12.42 -0.79
C VAL A 5 3.53 11.04 -1.33
N VAL A 6 4.09 10.16 -0.51
CA VAL A 6 4.30 8.75 -0.83
C VAL A 6 3.38 7.90 0.03
N GLY A 7 2.63 7.00 -0.59
CA GLY A 7 1.77 6.04 0.11
C GLY A 7 2.12 4.61 -0.27
N HIS A 8 2.46 3.80 0.74
CA HIS A 8 2.77 2.38 0.57
C HIS A 8 1.60 1.51 1.04
N SER A 9 1.28 0.47 0.30
CA SER A 9 0.33 -0.56 0.71
C SER A 9 -1.03 0.02 1.14
N SER A 10 -1.52 -0.26 2.34
CA SER A 10 -2.78 0.26 2.90
C SER A 10 -2.84 1.78 2.99
N ALA A 11 -1.71 2.49 2.97
CA ALA A 11 -1.71 3.94 2.95
C ALA A 11 -2.36 4.52 1.67
N GLY A 12 -2.39 3.79 0.55
CA GLY A 12 -3.10 4.22 -0.66
C GLY A 12 -4.59 4.47 -0.40
N HIS A 13 -5.25 3.56 0.30
CA HIS A 13 -6.64 3.70 0.75
C HIS A 13 -6.83 4.96 1.62
N VAL A 14 -5.93 5.16 2.59
CA VAL A 14 -5.98 6.34 3.48
C VAL A 14 -5.79 7.63 2.68
N LEU A 15 -4.84 7.64 1.72
CA LEU A 15 -4.59 8.79 0.87
C LEU A 15 -5.79 9.15 -0.02
N GLN A 16 -6.51 8.17 -0.57
CA GLN A 16 -7.72 8.44 -1.33
C GLN A 16 -8.76 9.24 -0.53
N MET A 17 -8.83 9.03 0.77
CA MET A 17 -9.76 9.74 1.67
C MET A 17 -9.20 11.06 2.20
N ALA A 18 -7.90 11.17 2.38
CA ALA A 18 -7.24 12.32 3.00
C ALA A 18 -6.88 13.42 1.98
N LEU A 19 -6.36 13.04 0.83
CA LEU A 19 -5.83 13.98 -0.17
C LEU A 19 -6.84 15.03 -0.65
N PRO A 20 -8.13 14.72 -0.86
CA PRO A 20 -9.10 15.74 -1.25
C PRO A 20 -9.21 16.90 -0.26
N LYS A 21 -8.89 16.67 1.02
CA LYS A 21 -8.96 17.69 2.08
C LYS A 21 -7.75 18.63 2.12
N VAL A 22 -6.66 18.25 1.44
CA VAL A 22 -5.36 18.96 1.46
C VAL A 22 -4.77 19.11 0.05
N ALA A 23 -5.58 18.99 -0.98
CA ALA A 23 -5.16 18.99 -2.38
C ALA A 23 -4.32 20.22 -2.78
N ASP A 24 -4.59 21.36 -2.19
CA ASP A 24 -3.86 22.61 -2.40
C ASP A 24 -2.41 22.57 -1.90
N LYS A 25 -2.10 21.64 -0.99
CA LYS A 25 -0.76 21.45 -0.40
C LYS A 25 0.05 20.32 -1.06
N VAL A 26 -0.56 19.59 -1.99
CA VAL A 26 0.08 18.43 -2.63
C VAL A 26 0.49 18.77 -4.06
N GLU A 27 1.73 18.50 -4.39
CA GLU A 27 2.30 18.65 -5.72
C GLU A 27 2.13 17.38 -6.55
N LYS A 28 2.42 16.23 -5.94
CA LYS A 28 2.42 14.92 -6.58
C LYS A 28 2.14 13.84 -5.53
N VAL A 29 1.57 12.73 -5.98
CA VAL A 29 1.39 11.52 -5.17
C VAL A 29 2.13 10.35 -5.82
N ILE A 30 2.94 9.65 -5.04
CA ILE A 30 3.59 8.41 -5.45
C ILE A 30 2.93 7.27 -4.67
N PHE A 31 2.31 6.34 -5.39
CA PHE A 31 1.75 5.13 -4.83
C PHE A 31 2.77 4.00 -4.97
N ASN A 32 3.24 3.47 -3.85
CA ASN A 32 4.15 2.33 -3.83
C ASN A 32 3.36 1.07 -3.53
N ASN A 33 3.13 0.23 -4.54
CA ASN A 33 2.31 -0.99 -4.45
C ASN A 33 1.15 -0.81 -3.44
N ALA A 34 0.29 0.18 -3.72
CA ALA A 34 -0.68 0.68 -2.77
C ALA A 34 -2.12 0.40 -3.21
N TRP A 35 -2.99 0.20 -2.23
CA TRP A 35 -4.41 0.00 -2.46
C TRP A 35 -5.08 1.26 -3.00
N LEU A 36 -5.44 1.23 -4.29
CA LEU A 36 -6.23 2.25 -4.97
C LEU A 36 -7.58 1.64 -5.35
N LEU A 37 -8.59 1.98 -4.57
CA LEU A 37 -9.88 1.31 -4.59
C LEU A 37 -10.92 2.09 -5.39
N PRO A 38 -11.81 1.41 -6.12
CA PRO A 38 -12.98 2.04 -6.72
C PRO A 38 -13.90 2.68 -5.66
N ASP A 39 -14.71 3.66 -6.07
CA ASP A 39 -15.67 4.32 -5.18
C ASP A 39 -16.59 3.30 -4.48
N ASN A 40 -16.84 3.50 -3.20
CA ASN A 40 -17.62 2.62 -2.31
C ASN A 40 -17.08 1.19 -2.18
N LYS A 41 -15.81 0.96 -2.46
CA LYS A 41 -15.11 -0.31 -2.20
C LYS A 41 -14.14 -0.18 -1.04
N SER A 42 -13.98 -1.28 -0.31
CA SER A 42 -12.98 -1.45 0.75
C SER A 42 -11.88 -2.42 0.31
N GLN A 43 -10.80 -2.53 1.07
CA GLN A 43 -9.80 -3.57 0.82
C GLN A 43 -10.42 -4.97 0.93
N PHE A 44 -11.36 -5.16 1.83
CA PHE A 44 -12.06 -6.44 2.02
C PHE A 44 -12.92 -6.87 0.82
N ASP A 45 -13.33 -5.95 -0.06
CA ASP A 45 -14.00 -6.34 -1.31
C ASP A 45 -13.10 -7.19 -2.24
N PHE A 46 -11.77 -7.12 -2.05
CA PHE A 46 -10.78 -7.82 -2.86
C PHE A 46 -10.08 -8.97 -2.12
N VAL A 47 -10.48 -9.25 -0.90
CA VAL A 47 -9.97 -10.37 -0.09
C VAL A 47 -10.97 -11.53 -0.13
N PRO A 48 -10.55 -12.80 -0.27
CA PRO A 48 -11.43 -13.96 -0.19
C PRO A 48 -12.20 -14.04 1.14
N ASP A 49 -13.44 -14.54 1.12
CA ASP A 49 -14.32 -14.53 2.30
C ASP A 49 -13.77 -15.37 3.46
N GLU A 50 -13.06 -16.44 3.15
CA GLU A 50 -12.39 -17.28 4.14
C GLU A 50 -11.32 -16.47 4.90
N ILE A 51 -10.51 -15.70 4.17
CA ILE A 51 -9.45 -14.86 4.76
C ILE A 51 -10.07 -13.72 5.56
N LYS A 52 -11.13 -13.07 5.07
CA LYS A 52 -11.86 -12.04 5.83
C LYS A 52 -12.35 -12.59 7.18
N SER A 53 -12.88 -13.81 7.18
CA SER A 53 -13.40 -14.45 8.39
C SER A 53 -12.29 -14.69 9.41
N VAL A 54 -11.12 -15.16 8.95
CA VAL A 54 -9.93 -15.36 9.80
C VAL A 54 -9.44 -14.01 10.37
N MET A 55 -9.33 -12.98 9.53
CA MET A 55 -8.87 -11.64 9.96
C MET A 55 -9.82 -11.02 10.99
N ARG A 56 -11.15 -11.15 10.80
CA ARG A 56 -12.15 -10.67 11.76
C ARG A 56 -12.05 -11.39 13.11
N GLN A 57 -11.92 -12.72 13.04
CA GLN A 57 -11.78 -13.51 14.27
C GLN A 57 -10.50 -13.13 15.03
N ALA A 58 -9.37 -12.99 14.33
CA ALA A 58 -8.11 -12.57 14.92
C ALA A 58 -8.20 -11.18 15.57
N ALA A 59 -8.89 -10.22 14.91
CA ALA A 59 -9.11 -8.89 15.46
C ALA A 59 -10.03 -8.89 16.71
N ILE A 60 -10.98 -9.81 16.78
CA ILE A 60 -11.81 -10.00 17.98
C ILE A 60 -10.96 -10.59 19.13
N GLU A 61 -10.20 -11.63 18.84
CA GLU A 61 -9.37 -12.35 19.82
C GLU A 61 -8.22 -11.49 20.38
N SER A 62 -7.69 -10.55 19.59
CA SER A 62 -6.68 -9.59 20.04
C SER A 62 -7.20 -8.67 21.18
N GLY A 63 -8.52 -8.46 21.25
CA GLY A 63 -9.14 -7.51 22.18
C GLY A 63 -8.92 -6.05 21.85
N THR A 64 -8.15 -5.73 20.79
CA THR A 64 -7.83 -4.36 20.33
C THR A 64 -8.64 -3.94 19.11
N GLY A 65 -9.29 -4.90 18.43
CA GLY A 65 -9.95 -4.69 17.16
C GLY A 65 -8.97 -4.54 15.98
N ALA A 66 -7.70 -4.89 16.20
CA ALA A 66 -6.66 -4.91 15.19
C ALA A 66 -6.25 -6.35 14.86
N ILE A 67 -5.84 -6.56 13.62
CA ILE A 67 -5.31 -7.84 13.14
C ILE A 67 -3.86 -7.95 13.65
N PRO A 68 -3.54 -8.98 14.45
CA PRO A 68 -2.17 -9.22 14.91
C PRO A 68 -1.22 -9.45 13.72
N ILE A 69 0.06 -9.15 13.94
CA ILE A 69 1.10 -9.46 12.97
C ILE A 69 1.22 -10.98 12.84
N ASP A 70 1.06 -11.48 11.62
CA ASP A 70 1.36 -12.87 11.28
C ASP A 70 2.82 -12.96 10.77
N PRO A 71 3.75 -13.57 11.53
CA PRO A 71 5.14 -13.68 11.15
C PRO A 71 5.35 -14.43 9.82
N GLN A 72 4.50 -15.42 9.52
CA GLN A 72 4.61 -16.19 8.28
C GLN A 72 4.16 -15.35 7.07
N PHE A 73 3.11 -14.56 7.24
CA PHE A 73 2.68 -13.63 6.20
C PHE A 73 3.76 -12.58 5.91
N VAL A 74 4.32 -11.97 6.95
CA VAL A 74 5.43 -11.01 6.78
C VAL A 74 6.61 -11.67 6.06
N ARG A 75 7.07 -12.84 6.54
CA ARG A 75 8.25 -13.51 6.00
C ARG A 75 8.10 -13.91 4.53
N HIS A 76 6.92 -14.40 4.14
CA HIS A 76 6.74 -15.00 2.82
C HIS A 76 6.03 -14.09 1.81
N MET A 77 5.27 -13.10 2.28
CA MET A 77 4.44 -12.27 1.41
C MET A 77 4.88 -10.81 1.37
N LEU A 78 5.45 -10.28 2.45
CA LEU A 78 5.84 -8.87 2.51
C LEU A 78 7.37 -8.70 2.33
N ALA A 79 8.17 -9.39 3.12
CA ALA A 79 9.63 -9.27 3.16
C ALA A 79 10.32 -10.57 2.71
N SER A 80 9.93 -11.08 1.54
CA SER A 80 10.37 -12.39 1.03
C SER A 80 11.85 -12.40 0.64
N GLU A 81 12.47 -11.26 0.39
CA GLU A 81 13.88 -11.10 0.05
C GLU A 81 14.75 -10.66 1.26
N ALA A 82 14.16 -10.48 2.45
CA ALA A 82 14.90 -10.11 3.65
C ALA A 82 15.85 -11.23 4.11
N SER A 83 17.07 -10.85 4.54
CA SER A 83 17.91 -11.75 5.35
C SER A 83 17.23 -12.03 6.71
N ASP A 84 17.70 -13.06 7.43
CA ASP A 84 17.14 -13.37 8.74
C ASP A 84 17.33 -12.21 9.72
N GLU A 85 18.48 -11.57 9.71
CA GLU A 85 18.79 -10.41 10.55
C GLU A 85 17.86 -9.22 10.24
N LEU A 86 17.66 -8.93 8.95
CA LEU A 86 16.80 -7.82 8.52
C LEU A 86 15.33 -8.11 8.83
N TYR A 87 14.91 -9.37 8.67
CA TYR A 87 13.55 -9.78 9.03
C TYR A 87 13.28 -9.59 10.53
N GLU A 88 14.21 -10.04 11.40
CA GLU A 88 14.10 -9.85 12.84
C GLU A 88 14.05 -8.36 13.21
N GLU A 89 14.85 -7.52 12.56
CA GLU A 89 14.80 -6.08 12.75
C GLU A 89 13.45 -5.50 12.31
N LEU A 90 12.97 -5.85 11.10
CA LEU A 90 11.69 -5.40 10.56
C LEU A 90 10.53 -5.74 11.51
N MET A 91 10.51 -6.96 12.07
CA MET A 91 9.47 -7.39 12.99
C MET A 91 9.38 -6.51 14.26
N THR A 92 10.44 -5.78 14.63
CA THR A 92 10.40 -4.86 15.78
C THR A 92 9.65 -3.56 15.48
N PHE A 93 9.49 -3.18 14.21
CA PHE A 93 8.81 -1.96 13.79
C PHE A 93 7.33 -2.18 13.45
N LEU A 94 6.94 -3.40 13.14
CA LEU A 94 5.57 -3.70 12.73
C LEU A 94 4.61 -3.60 13.91
N VAL A 95 3.43 -3.05 13.63
CA VAL A 95 2.33 -2.94 14.58
C VAL A 95 1.07 -3.57 14.01
N GLU A 96 0.14 -3.93 14.89
CA GLU A 96 -1.16 -4.50 14.50
C GLU A 96 -1.92 -3.60 13.54
N GLN A 97 -2.58 -4.20 12.54
CA GLN A 97 -3.38 -3.48 11.55
C GLN A 97 -4.82 -3.31 12.04
N PRO A 98 -5.31 -2.08 12.30
CA PRO A 98 -6.71 -1.88 12.65
C PRO A 98 -7.65 -2.42 11.57
N LEU A 99 -8.51 -3.39 11.93
CA LEU A 99 -9.43 -4.05 11.00
C LEU A 99 -10.34 -3.04 10.28
N ILE A 100 -10.78 -2.02 11.00
CA ILE A 100 -11.70 -1.01 10.47
C ILE A 100 -11.15 -0.30 9.22
N ILE A 101 -9.83 -0.13 9.10
CA ILE A 101 -9.22 0.48 7.91
C ILE A 101 -9.46 -0.40 6.69
N MET A 102 -9.35 -1.72 6.83
CA MET A 102 -9.55 -2.65 5.71
C MET A 102 -11.03 -2.80 5.32
N GLU A 103 -11.94 -2.63 6.27
CA GLU A 103 -13.39 -2.76 6.06
C GLU A 103 -14.07 -1.46 5.61
N THR A 104 -13.46 -0.30 5.84
CA THR A 104 -14.09 1.00 5.51
C THR A 104 -14.09 1.22 4.00
N PRO A 105 -15.24 1.41 3.34
CA PRO A 105 -15.27 1.76 1.93
C PRO A 105 -14.74 3.17 1.67
N VAL A 106 -13.96 3.34 0.59
CA VAL A 106 -13.48 4.67 0.18
C VAL A 106 -14.60 5.50 -0.43
N GLN A 107 -14.55 6.80 -0.16
CA GLN A 107 -15.35 7.83 -0.84
C GLN A 107 -14.47 8.44 -1.94
N ALA A 108 -14.32 7.71 -3.05
CA ALA A 108 -13.28 8.03 -4.04
C ALA A 108 -13.67 9.12 -5.05
N LYS A 109 -14.92 9.61 -5.07
CA LYS A 109 -15.37 10.63 -6.04
C LYS A 109 -14.54 11.91 -5.98
N ALA A 110 -14.34 12.45 -4.78
CA ALA A 110 -13.55 13.67 -4.59
C ALA A 110 -12.08 13.46 -4.99
N PHE A 111 -11.54 12.26 -4.75
CA PHE A 111 -10.20 11.89 -5.20
C PHE A 111 -10.11 11.81 -6.74
N ALA A 112 -11.12 11.25 -7.41
CA ALA A 112 -11.20 11.17 -8.87
C ALA A 112 -11.24 12.55 -9.55
N GLU A 113 -11.80 13.56 -8.88
CA GLU A 113 -11.88 14.94 -9.38
C GLU A 113 -10.56 15.72 -9.21
N MET A 114 -9.62 15.20 -8.42
CA MET A 114 -8.32 15.82 -8.22
C MET A 114 -7.47 15.71 -9.47
N LYS A 115 -6.83 16.82 -9.83
CA LYS A 115 -5.87 16.90 -10.97
C LYS A 115 -4.43 16.92 -10.48
N ILE A 116 -4.14 16.12 -9.46
CA ILE A 116 -2.78 15.99 -8.92
C ILE A 116 -2.05 14.91 -9.71
N PRO A 117 -0.81 15.15 -10.17
CA PRO A 117 0.01 14.13 -10.80
C PRO A 117 0.19 12.91 -9.90
N MET A 118 0.02 11.71 -10.45
CA MET A 118 0.21 10.44 -9.76
C MET A 118 1.27 9.60 -10.47
N VAL A 119 2.07 8.89 -9.71
CA VAL A 119 3.06 7.92 -10.20
C VAL A 119 2.91 6.63 -9.41
N LEU A 120 2.98 5.48 -10.08
CA LEU A 120 3.14 4.20 -9.42
C LEU A 120 4.64 3.87 -9.31
N LEU A 121 5.10 3.62 -8.10
CA LEU A 121 6.35 2.91 -7.82
C LEU A 121 5.98 1.42 -7.66
N TYR A 122 6.26 0.62 -8.68
CA TYR A 122 5.80 -0.75 -8.80
C TYR A 122 6.91 -1.74 -8.45
N CYS A 123 6.83 -2.34 -7.27
CA CYS A 123 7.72 -3.39 -6.81
C CYS A 123 7.35 -4.71 -7.52
N THR A 124 8.22 -5.17 -8.43
CA THR A 124 7.88 -6.25 -9.38
C THR A 124 7.88 -7.65 -8.76
N LYS A 125 8.58 -7.82 -7.63
CA LYS A 125 8.63 -9.08 -6.87
C LYS A 125 7.63 -9.15 -5.72
N ASP A 126 6.75 -8.15 -5.59
CA ASP A 126 5.70 -8.14 -4.58
C ASP A 126 4.70 -9.27 -4.82
N VAL A 127 4.58 -10.15 -3.84
CA VAL A 127 3.67 -11.31 -3.82
C VAL A 127 2.58 -11.20 -2.75
N SER A 128 2.45 -10.03 -2.11
CA SER A 128 1.44 -9.76 -1.07
C SER A 128 0.00 -9.81 -1.58
N VAL A 129 -0.16 -9.58 -2.87
CA VAL A 129 -1.40 -9.73 -3.65
C VAL A 129 -1.09 -10.49 -4.95
N PRO A 130 -2.10 -10.96 -5.70
CA PRO A 130 -1.86 -11.58 -7.01
C PRO A 130 -1.02 -10.70 -7.92
N PRO A 131 -0.08 -11.27 -8.70
CA PRO A 131 0.80 -10.52 -9.59
C PRO A 131 0.05 -9.54 -10.49
N GLY A 132 0.52 -8.29 -10.53
CA GLY A 132 -0.09 -7.23 -11.33
C GLY A 132 -1.32 -6.57 -10.72
N ALA A 133 -1.81 -7.00 -9.53
CA ALA A 133 -3.01 -6.42 -8.93
C ALA A 133 -2.84 -4.94 -8.62
N PHE A 134 -1.75 -4.52 -7.98
CA PHE A 134 -1.48 -3.09 -7.71
C PHE A 134 -1.34 -2.28 -9.00
N LEU A 135 -0.68 -2.83 -10.02
CA LEU A 135 -0.59 -2.19 -11.34
C LEU A 135 -1.97 -2.01 -11.98
N GLY A 136 -2.83 -3.04 -11.91
CA GLY A 136 -4.19 -2.99 -12.41
C GLY A 136 -5.05 -1.96 -11.66
N MET A 137 -4.97 -1.94 -10.33
CA MET A 137 -5.65 -0.94 -9.50
C MET A 137 -5.23 0.49 -9.88
N PHE A 138 -3.93 0.72 -10.06
CA PHE A 138 -3.42 2.04 -10.42
C PHE A 138 -3.85 2.48 -11.82
N LYS A 139 -3.76 1.59 -12.82
CA LYS A 139 -4.15 1.89 -14.20
C LYS A 139 -5.64 2.16 -14.37
N ALA A 140 -6.48 1.68 -13.46
CA ALA A 140 -7.90 2.03 -13.44
C ALA A 140 -8.17 3.54 -13.20
N TRP A 141 -7.17 4.29 -12.72
CA TRP A 141 -7.22 5.74 -12.46
C TRP A 141 -6.61 6.58 -13.59
N GLY A 142 -6.35 6.02 -14.73
CA GLY A 142 -5.85 6.70 -15.92
C GLY A 142 -4.48 6.27 -16.38
N ASP A 143 -3.99 6.91 -17.43
CA ASP A 143 -2.67 6.63 -18.02
C ASP A 143 -1.59 7.44 -17.30
N ASN A 144 -1.33 7.04 -16.04
CA ASN A 144 -0.32 7.67 -15.21
C ASN A 144 1.02 6.92 -15.30
N PRO A 145 2.16 7.60 -15.10
CA PRO A 145 3.48 6.98 -15.17
C PRO A 145 3.68 5.84 -14.16
N VAL A 146 4.45 4.84 -14.56
CA VAL A 146 4.87 3.71 -13.72
C VAL A 146 6.39 3.64 -13.72
N VAL A 147 6.97 3.50 -12.55
CA VAL A 147 8.38 3.20 -12.33
C VAL A 147 8.48 1.81 -11.73
N GLU A 148 9.03 0.87 -12.46
CA GLU A 148 9.27 -0.49 -11.98
C GLU A 148 10.54 -0.55 -11.14
N VAL A 149 10.45 -1.27 -10.01
CA VAL A 149 11.55 -1.50 -9.07
C VAL A 149 11.64 -2.99 -8.78
N ASP A 150 12.83 -3.56 -8.92
CA ASP A 150 13.08 -4.99 -8.73
C ASP A 150 13.25 -5.33 -7.23
N CYS A 151 12.16 -5.30 -6.48
CA CYS A 151 12.12 -5.62 -5.05
C CYS A 151 10.76 -6.21 -4.65
N ASP A 152 10.68 -6.76 -3.44
CA ASP A 152 9.45 -7.25 -2.81
C ASP A 152 8.58 -6.11 -2.25
N HIS A 153 7.54 -6.47 -1.47
CA HIS A 153 6.60 -5.49 -0.91
C HIS A 153 7.29 -4.48 0.03
N GLU A 154 8.23 -4.94 0.84
CA GLU A 154 9.01 -4.12 1.77
C GLU A 154 10.35 -3.65 1.17
N GLY A 155 10.41 -3.42 -0.14
CA GLY A 155 11.61 -3.00 -0.86
C GLY A 155 12.36 -1.81 -0.26
N LEU A 156 11.67 -0.96 0.48
CA LEU A 156 12.31 0.14 1.21
C LEU A 156 13.29 -0.35 2.29
N PHE A 157 13.10 -1.58 2.80
CA PHE A 157 13.98 -2.25 3.76
C PHE A 157 14.85 -3.31 3.09
N THR A 158 14.27 -4.13 2.20
CA THR A 158 14.93 -5.31 1.63
C THR A 158 15.88 -4.98 0.49
N ALA A 159 15.65 -3.86 -0.23
CA ALA A 159 16.46 -3.41 -1.37
C ALA A 159 16.57 -1.86 -1.40
N PRO A 160 17.10 -1.21 -0.34
CA PRO A 160 17.02 0.24 -0.16
C PRO A 160 17.68 1.05 -1.28
N GLU A 161 18.78 0.57 -1.88
CA GLU A 161 19.45 1.26 -2.98
C GLU A 161 18.55 1.29 -4.23
N VAL A 162 18.08 0.12 -4.67
CA VAL A 162 17.23 -0.02 -5.85
C VAL A 162 15.90 0.72 -5.66
N TYR A 163 15.32 0.61 -4.46
CA TYR A 163 14.11 1.33 -4.09
C TYR A 163 14.31 2.86 -4.16
N THR A 164 15.40 3.38 -3.59
CA THR A 164 15.71 4.81 -3.58
C THR A 164 15.91 5.36 -4.99
N GLU A 165 16.61 4.64 -5.86
CA GLU A 165 16.75 5.03 -7.28
C GLU A 165 15.40 5.12 -7.99
N GLY A 166 14.52 4.14 -7.76
CA GLY A 166 13.16 4.13 -8.29
C GLY A 166 12.32 5.31 -7.77
N LEU A 167 12.42 5.58 -6.46
CA LEU A 167 11.69 6.69 -5.82
C LEU A 167 12.17 8.05 -6.37
N ILE A 168 13.48 8.27 -6.51
CA ILE A 168 14.04 9.49 -7.10
C ILE A 168 13.54 9.67 -8.54
N LYS A 169 13.50 8.59 -9.32
CA LYS A 169 12.94 8.62 -10.68
C LYS A 169 11.46 9.02 -10.68
N ALA A 170 10.65 8.44 -9.77
CA ALA A 170 9.23 8.79 -9.63
C ALA A 170 9.00 10.25 -9.20
N ILE A 171 9.86 10.79 -8.35
CA ILE A 171 9.84 12.20 -7.95
C ILE A 171 10.04 13.12 -9.15
N ASN A 172 10.92 12.76 -10.07
CA ASN A 172 11.33 13.60 -11.20
C ASN A 172 10.43 13.46 -12.45
N LEU A 173 9.45 12.56 -12.48
CA LEU A 173 8.43 12.45 -13.53
C LEU A 173 7.34 13.51 -13.39
#